data_49f07d7803ac6bcd27038e407f2f1191
#
_entry.id   49f07d7803ac6bcd27038e407f2f1191
#
_cell.length_a   1.000
_cell.length_b   1.000
_cell.length_c   1.000
_cell.angle_alpha   90.00
_cell.angle_beta   90.00
_cell.angle_gamma   90.00
#
_symmetry.space_group_name_H-M   'P 1'
#
loop_
_entity.id
_entity.type
_entity.pdbx_description
1 polymer ?
#
loop_
_entity_poly.entity_id
_entity_poly.type
_entity_poly.pdbx_seq_one_letter_code
_entity_poly.pdbx_strand_id
1 'polypeptide(L)'
;MRKKKRYGWLYIFVLMTTMISCEKLEVPTEEKSQSTEAGKDTIPVPITPSETHVPLSESLDSLSDEDLIEYVEYYGSTEETAYSVHDALFIVPQYLDLYGAIGYPDCYIGGFIVGFIPTNNISRTIFSSGDVATNIVLVDSIGETDYHNCIPVQLTTSSKNKKAIREALNLSAHPENIGTYVILHGEITKYMGTFGLKNVDHAIIYTK
;
A
#
# COMPACT_ATOMS: atom_id res chain seq x y z
N MET A 1 6.02 -21.63 -48.39
CA MET A 1 5.93 -22.74 -47.39
C MET A 1 6.92 -22.49 -46.27
N ARG A 2 6.47 -22.02 -45.10
CA ARG A 2 7.32 -21.80 -43.91
C ARG A 2 6.92 -22.83 -42.84
N LYS A 3 7.84 -23.71 -42.42
CA LYS A 3 7.66 -24.73 -41.41
C LYS A 3 7.67 -24.09 -40.02
N LYS A 4 6.59 -24.25 -39.24
CA LYS A 4 6.53 -23.93 -37.82
C LYS A 4 7.26 -25.00 -36.99
N LYS A 5 8.32 -24.63 -36.28
CA LYS A 5 8.94 -25.47 -35.25
C LYS A 5 8.13 -25.37 -33.96
N ARG A 6 7.57 -26.48 -33.51
CA ARG A 6 6.94 -26.66 -32.19
C ARG A 6 8.05 -27.00 -31.18
N TYR A 7 8.24 -26.18 -30.17
CA TYR A 7 9.04 -26.53 -28.99
C TYR A 7 8.08 -27.11 -27.93
N GLY A 8 8.20 -28.43 -27.70
CA GLY A 8 7.55 -29.09 -26.59
C GLY A 8 8.31 -28.80 -25.30
N TRP A 9 7.64 -28.27 -24.29
CA TRP A 9 8.15 -28.15 -22.94
C TRP A 9 7.85 -29.44 -22.19
N LEU A 10 8.92 -30.11 -21.80
CA LEU A 10 8.89 -31.28 -20.95
C LEU A 10 8.83 -30.83 -19.48
N TYR A 11 7.70 -31.00 -18.83
CA TYR A 11 7.57 -30.82 -17.38
C TYR A 11 8.08 -32.02 -16.66
N ILE A 12 9.20 -31.90 -15.96
CA ILE A 12 9.68 -32.88 -15.01
C ILE A 12 9.10 -32.56 -13.64
N PHE A 13 8.12 -33.32 -13.20
CA PHE A 13 7.64 -33.38 -11.83
C PHE A 13 8.63 -34.15 -10.97
N VAL A 14 9.31 -33.46 -10.05
CA VAL A 14 10.01 -34.11 -8.94
C VAL A 14 9.13 -34.03 -7.71
N LEU A 15 8.50 -35.12 -7.36
CA LEU A 15 7.83 -35.35 -6.08
C LEU A 15 8.91 -35.58 -5.02
N MET A 16 9.07 -34.65 -4.08
CA MET A 16 9.77 -34.88 -2.81
C MET A 16 8.74 -34.89 -1.68
N THR A 17 8.37 -36.11 -1.27
CA THR A 17 7.66 -36.37 -0.02
C THR A 17 8.67 -36.38 1.12
N THR A 18 8.63 -35.40 2.01
CA THR A 18 9.28 -35.51 3.33
C THR A 18 8.22 -35.54 4.41
N MET A 19 8.11 -36.73 5.00
CA MET A 19 7.43 -36.99 6.26
C MET A 19 8.22 -36.29 7.38
N ILE A 20 7.62 -35.40 8.10
CA ILE A 20 8.16 -34.91 9.37
C ILE A 20 7.15 -35.24 10.46
N SER A 21 7.63 -36.09 11.35
CA SER A 21 7.02 -36.62 12.55
C SER A 21 6.66 -35.54 13.54
N CYS A 22 5.45 -35.60 14.08
CA CYS A 22 5.03 -34.84 15.24
C CYS A 22 5.72 -35.41 16.50
N GLU A 23 6.53 -34.61 17.16
CA GLU A 23 6.92 -34.84 18.54
C GLU A 23 6.22 -33.85 19.47
N LYS A 24 5.42 -34.44 20.39
CA LYS A 24 4.64 -33.78 21.41
C LYS A 24 5.57 -33.47 22.59
N LEU A 25 5.80 -32.19 22.89
CA LEU A 25 6.52 -31.81 24.11
C LEU A 25 5.52 -31.35 25.17
N GLU A 26 5.57 -32.03 26.31
CA GLU A 26 4.73 -31.81 27.49
C GLU A 26 5.22 -30.59 28.31
N VAL A 27 4.26 -29.86 28.85
CA VAL A 27 4.43 -28.70 29.73
C VAL A 27 4.73 -29.19 31.17
N PRO A 28 5.68 -28.62 31.88
CA PRO A 28 5.69 -28.65 33.35
C PRO A 28 5.00 -27.41 33.93
N THR A 29 4.02 -27.68 34.76
CA THR A 29 3.35 -26.73 35.65
C THR A 29 4.16 -26.61 36.96
N GLU A 30 4.38 -25.39 37.43
CA GLU A 30 4.58 -24.96 38.84
C GLU A 30 5.05 -23.52 38.88
N GLU A 31 4.70 -22.63 39.71
CA GLU A 31 3.81 -22.30 40.81
C GLU A 31 4.10 -20.83 41.21
N LYS A 32 3.03 -20.13 41.54
CA LYS A 32 2.90 -18.89 42.29
C LYS A 32 4.15 -18.12 42.77
N SER A 33 4.17 -16.82 42.49
CA SER A 33 4.35 -15.76 43.48
C SER A 33 3.69 -14.45 43.05
N GLN A 34 2.82 -13.93 43.92
CA GLN A 34 2.23 -12.60 43.83
C GLN A 34 3.28 -11.52 44.10
N SER A 35 3.32 -10.48 43.28
CA SER A 35 3.61 -9.14 43.77
C SER A 35 2.90 -8.13 42.87
N THR A 36 2.07 -7.33 43.51
CA THR A 36 1.29 -6.22 43.00
C THR A 36 2.22 -5.08 42.67
N GLU A 37 2.26 -4.66 41.41
CA GLU A 37 2.67 -3.29 41.07
C GLU A 37 1.80 -2.78 39.92
N ALA A 38 1.27 -1.57 40.13
CA ALA A 38 0.38 -0.85 39.25
C ALA A 38 1.05 -0.59 37.91
N GLY A 39 0.67 -1.33 36.89
CA GLY A 39 1.06 -1.09 35.50
C GLY A 39 0.30 0.10 34.97
N LYS A 40 1.03 1.17 34.73
CA LYS A 40 0.66 2.35 33.96
C LYS A 40 0.28 1.88 32.55
N ASP A 41 -0.99 2.03 32.19
CA ASP A 41 -1.48 1.81 30.82
C ASP A 41 -0.71 2.74 29.88
N THR A 42 0.31 2.19 29.25
CA THR A 42 0.97 2.84 28.12
C THR A 42 0.12 2.51 26.91
N ILE A 43 -0.74 3.45 26.53
CA ILE A 43 -1.40 3.45 25.23
C ILE A 43 -0.27 3.34 24.19
N PRO A 44 -0.32 2.37 23.25
CA PRO A 44 0.63 2.36 22.14
C PRO A 44 0.47 3.67 21.40
N VAL A 45 1.46 4.55 21.52
CA VAL A 45 1.57 5.72 20.65
C VAL A 45 1.63 5.15 19.23
N PRO A 46 0.78 5.62 18.28
CA PRO A 46 0.93 5.26 16.88
C PRO A 46 2.38 5.54 16.52
N ILE A 47 3.08 4.54 16.04
CA ILE A 47 4.42 4.72 15.50
C ILE A 47 4.20 5.57 14.26
N THR A 48 4.29 6.87 14.42
CA THR A 48 4.48 7.77 13.29
C THR A 48 5.68 7.20 12.55
N PRO A 49 5.62 6.99 11.22
CA PRO A 49 6.77 6.51 10.46
C PRO A 49 7.96 7.32 10.91
N SER A 50 8.98 6.63 11.40
CA SER A 50 10.17 7.22 12.02
C SER A 50 10.65 8.38 11.17
N GLU A 51 11.00 9.51 11.80
CA GLU A 51 11.56 10.75 11.22
C GLU A 51 12.86 10.53 10.41
N THR A 52 13.12 9.33 9.94
CA THR A 52 14.22 9.00 9.03
C THR A 52 13.83 9.13 7.56
N HIS A 53 12.57 9.43 7.24
CA HIS A 53 12.22 10.00 5.96
C HIS A 53 12.73 11.44 5.96
N VAL A 54 13.97 11.62 5.58
CA VAL A 54 14.46 12.95 5.15
C VAL A 54 13.49 13.35 4.04
N PRO A 55 12.69 14.43 4.22
CA PRO A 55 11.88 14.89 3.12
C PRO A 55 12.86 15.33 2.04
N LEU A 56 12.97 14.56 0.98
CA LEU A 56 13.74 14.90 -0.21
C LEU A 56 13.15 16.12 -0.95
N SER A 57 12.27 16.89 -0.30
CA SER A 57 11.53 17.99 -0.90
C SER A 57 12.37 19.16 -1.40
N GLU A 58 13.66 19.22 -1.09
CA GLU A 58 14.53 20.34 -1.52
C GLU A 58 15.50 20.03 -2.65
N SER A 59 15.53 18.78 -3.21
CA SER A 59 16.56 18.40 -4.19
C SER A 59 16.12 17.43 -5.28
N LEU A 60 14.82 17.16 -5.46
CA LEU A 60 14.33 16.17 -6.40
C LEU A 60 14.52 16.51 -7.88
N ASP A 61 14.67 17.80 -8.20
CA ASP A 61 14.95 18.24 -9.58
C ASP A 61 16.38 17.89 -10.08
N SER A 62 17.18 17.20 -9.25
CA SER A 62 18.60 16.91 -9.53
C SER A 62 19.05 15.48 -9.20
N LEU A 63 18.15 14.53 -9.00
CA LEU A 63 18.57 13.13 -8.89
C LEU A 63 19.16 12.67 -10.22
N SER A 64 20.28 11.98 -10.17
CA SER A 64 20.76 11.25 -11.33
C SER A 64 19.81 10.08 -11.65
N ASP A 65 19.82 9.60 -12.90
CA ASP A 65 19.03 8.43 -13.27
C ASP A 65 19.36 7.21 -12.39
N GLU A 66 20.61 7.07 -11.97
CA GLU A 66 21.09 5.98 -11.09
C GLU A 66 20.50 6.12 -9.69
N ASP A 67 20.50 7.32 -9.10
CA ASP A 67 19.91 7.56 -7.76
C ASP A 67 18.39 7.37 -7.78
N LEU A 68 17.73 7.77 -8.86
CA LEU A 68 16.29 7.57 -9.05
C LEU A 68 15.93 6.07 -9.11
N ILE A 69 16.73 5.28 -9.84
CA ILE A 69 16.53 3.83 -9.95
C ILE A 69 16.71 3.18 -8.58
N GLU A 70 17.83 3.47 -7.88
CA GLU A 70 18.10 2.92 -6.55
C GLU A 70 16.96 3.28 -5.57
N TYR A 71 16.50 4.53 -5.58
CA TYR A 71 15.39 4.98 -4.73
C TYR A 71 14.12 4.18 -5.00
N VAL A 72 13.68 4.11 -6.26
CA VAL A 72 12.41 3.47 -6.62
C VAL A 72 12.45 1.95 -6.41
N GLU A 73 13.60 1.31 -6.62
CA GLU A 73 13.73 -0.14 -6.37
C GLU A 73 13.80 -0.49 -4.89
N TYR A 74 14.26 0.43 -4.03
CA TYR A 74 14.29 0.22 -2.58
C TYR A 74 12.96 0.54 -1.91
N TYR A 75 12.43 1.76 -2.14
CA TYR A 75 11.16 2.17 -1.53
C TYR A 75 9.97 1.48 -2.22
N GLY A 76 8.87 1.39 -1.50
CA GLY A 76 7.64 0.76 -1.98
C GLY A 76 7.70 -0.78 -2.07
N SER A 77 8.84 -1.42 -1.81
CA SER A 77 8.98 -2.88 -1.91
C SER A 77 8.41 -3.64 -0.71
N THR A 78 8.31 -3.00 0.44
CA THR A 78 7.75 -3.57 1.68
C THR A 78 6.82 -2.58 2.37
N GLU A 79 6.11 -3.04 3.41
CA GLU A 79 5.25 -2.20 4.25
C GLU A 79 6.04 -1.11 4.98
N GLU A 80 7.26 -1.44 5.44
CA GLU A 80 8.13 -0.53 6.16
C GLU A 80 8.77 0.53 5.26
N THR A 81 8.92 0.22 3.98
CA THR A 81 9.48 1.11 2.96
C THR A 81 8.42 1.65 2.01
N ALA A 82 7.13 1.61 2.41
CA ALA A 82 6.04 2.10 1.59
C ALA A 82 6.29 3.52 1.07
N TYR A 83 6.01 3.77 -0.21
CA TYR A 83 6.05 5.12 -0.77
C TYR A 83 5.13 6.05 0.00
N SER A 84 5.53 7.31 0.15
CA SER A 84 4.61 8.39 0.46
C SER A 84 3.69 8.68 -0.74
N VAL A 85 2.63 9.45 -0.52
CA VAL A 85 1.77 9.92 -1.62
C VAL A 85 2.57 10.80 -2.57
N HIS A 86 3.48 11.63 -2.05
CA HIS A 86 4.37 12.46 -2.85
C HIS A 86 5.27 11.60 -3.76
N ASP A 87 5.90 10.55 -3.23
CA ASP A 87 6.76 9.67 -4.04
C ASP A 87 5.98 9.01 -5.17
N ALA A 88 4.79 8.50 -4.87
CA ALA A 88 3.93 7.86 -5.84
C ALA A 88 3.43 8.81 -6.96
N LEU A 89 3.32 10.11 -6.67
CA LEU A 89 2.86 11.12 -7.62
C LEU A 89 3.98 11.76 -8.42
N PHE A 90 5.19 11.89 -7.86
CA PHE A 90 6.26 12.70 -8.44
C PHE A 90 7.55 11.93 -8.73
N ILE A 91 7.90 10.92 -7.91
CA ILE A 91 9.13 10.14 -8.09
C ILE A 91 8.90 8.96 -9.02
N VAL A 92 7.93 8.11 -8.69
CA VAL A 92 7.62 6.91 -9.50
C VAL A 92 7.29 7.27 -10.96
N PRO A 93 6.57 8.34 -11.29
CA PRO A 93 6.38 8.76 -12.67
C PRO A 93 7.66 9.08 -13.44
N GLN A 94 8.67 9.68 -12.81
CA GLN A 94 9.96 9.95 -13.46
C GLN A 94 10.69 8.64 -13.80
N TYR A 95 10.67 7.66 -12.88
CA TYR A 95 11.18 6.33 -13.14
C TYR A 95 10.44 5.64 -14.30
N LEU A 96 9.11 5.72 -14.34
CA LEU A 96 8.31 5.16 -15.42
C LEU A 96 8.64 5.80 -16.77
N ASP A 97 8.84 7.10 -16.81
CA ASP A 97 9.21 7.84 -18.03
C ASP A 97 10.61 7.42 -18.51
N LEU A 98 11.56 7.19 -17.61
CA LEU A 98 12.91 6.70 -17.93
C LEU A 98 12.89 5.35 -18.66
N TYR A 99 12.00 4.45 -18.27
CA TYR A 99 11.86 3.12 -18.87
C TYR A 99 10.76 3.02 -19.93
N GLY A 100 10.03 4.09 -20.22
CA GLY A 100 8.87 4.08 -21.10
C GLY A 100 7.74 3.16 -20.62
N ALA A 101 7.65 2.96 -19.29
CA ALA A 101 6.65 2.10 -18.67
C ALA A 101 5.36 2.86 -18.36
N ILE A 102 4.23 2.16 -18.33
CA ILE A 102 2.90 2.75 -18.10
C ILE A 102 2.39 2.57 -16.66
N GLY A 103 3.07 1.75 -15.87
CA GLY A 103 2.71 1.47 -14.48
C GLY A 103 3.84 0.79 -13.72
N TYR A 104 3.84 0.93 -12.39
CA TYR A 104 4.76 0.31 -11.46
C TYR A 104 3.99 -0.72 -10.61
N PRO A 105 4.22 -2.02 -10.85
CA PRO A 105 3.48 -3.08 -10.16
C PRO A 105 4.03 -3.35 -8.76
N ASP A 106 3.25 -4.10 -7.97
CA ASP A 106 3.68 -4.75 -6.72
C ASP A 106 4.37 -3.79 -5.74
N CYS A 107 3.74 -2.63 -5.46
CA CYS A 107 4.30 -1.64 -4.55
C CYS A 107 3.34 -1.26 -3.42
N TYR A 108 3.92 -0.79 -2.31
CA TYR A 108 3.22 -0.29 -1.13
C TYR A 108 3.19 1.24 -1.13
N ILE A 109 2.03 1.81 -0.78
CA ILE A 109 1.85 3.26 -0.57
C ILE A 109 1.22 3.48 0.80
N GLY A 110 1.79 4.38 1.60
CA GLY A 110 1.23 4.85 2.86
C GLY A 110 0.59 6.23 2.72
N GLY A 111 -0.53 6.48 3.44
CA GLY A 111 -1.16 7.80 3.44
C GLY A 111 -2.43 7.86 4.28
N PHE A 112 -2.91 9.08 4.53
CA PHE A 112 -4.15 9.33 5.25
C PHE A 112 -5.34 9.39 4.30
N ILE A 113 -6.41 8.70 4.65
CA ILE A 113 -7.68 8.77 3.90
C ILE A 113 -8.33 10.13 4.17
N VAL A 114 -8.59 10.91 3.10
CA VAL A 114 -9.18 12.24 3.23
C VAL A 114 -10.49 12.43 2.48
N GLY A 115 -10.85 11.50 1.60
CA GLY A 115 -12.06 11.66 0.80
C GLY A 115 -12.22 10.65 -0.31
N PHE A 116 -13.04 11.00 -1.28
CA PHE A 116 -13.37 10.19 -2.45
C PHE A 116 -13.58 11.06 -3.69
N ILE A 117 -13.70 10.42 -4.86
CA ILE A 117 -13.95 11.07 -6.13
C ILE A 117 -15.27 10.56 -6.71
N PRO A 118 -16.30 11.43 -6.87
CA PRO A 118 -17.61 11.03 -7.37
C PRO A 118 -17.65 10.83 -8.90
N THR A 119 -16.62 11.26 -9.60
CA THR A 119 -16.48 11.19 -11.06
C THR A 119 -15.24 10.39 -11.44
N ASN A 120 -14.69 10.62 -12.61
CA ASN A 120 -13.43 10.02 -13.06
C ASN A 120 -12.28 11.04 -13.16
N ASN A 121 -12.33 12.14 -12.39
CA ASN A 121 -11.34 13.20 -12.42
C ASN A 121 -10.96 13.63 -11.01
N ILE A 122 -9.66 13.57 -10.68
CA ILE A 122 -9.08 13.92 -9.38
C ILE A 122 -9.44 15.34 -8.93
N SER A 123 -9.58 16.30 -9.86
CA SER A 123 -9.96 17.69 -9.52
C SER A 123 -11.38 17.80 -8.93
N ARG A 124 -12.14 16.71 -8.90
CA ARG A 124 -13.47 16.63 -8.28
C ARG A 124 -13.45 15.93 -6.94
N THR A 125 -12.29 15.81 -6.32
CA THR A 125 -12.16 15.22 -4.98
C THR A 125 -13.07 15.92 -3.98
N ILE A 126 -13.79 15.12 -3.21
CA ILE A 126 -14.58 15.57 -2.06
C ILE A 126 -13.84 15.14 -0.79
N PHE A 127 -13.35 16.12 -0.01
CA PHE A 127 -12.56 15.92 1.20
C PHE A 127 -13.47 15.66 2.41
N SER A 128 -14.28 14.62 2.32
CA SER A 128 -15.16 14.15 3.38
C SER A 128 -15.61 12.70 3.09
N SER A 129 -16.36 12.09 3.99
CA SER A 129 -17.11 10.86 3.70
C SER A 129 -18.27 11.12 2.73
N GLY A 130 -18.75 10.07 2.06
CA GLY A 130 -19.88 10.17 1.13
C GLY A 130 -20.27 8.82 0.52
N ASP A 131 -21.12 8.84 -0.50
CA ASP A 131 -21.81 7.65 -0.99
C ASP A 131 -21.04 6.80 -2.01
N VAL A 132 -19.77 7.13 -2.30
CA VAL A 132 -18.96 6.38 -3.25
C VAL A 132 -18.15 5.30 -2.53
N ALA A 133 -18.38 4.04 -2.91
CA ALA A 133 -17.69 2.88 -2.34
C ALA A 133 -16.53 2.34 -3.20
N THR A 134 -16.26 2.95 -4.38
CA THR A 134 -15.36 2.38 -5.39
C THR A 134 -13.95 2.96 -5.38
N ASN A 135 -13.75 4.02 -4.61
CA ASN A 135 -12.45 4.68 -4.47
C ASN A 135 -12.35 5.44 -3.15
N ILE A 136 -11.13 5.69 -2.75
CA ILE A 136 -10.74 6.62 -1.70
C ILE A 136 -9.60 7.50 -2.22
N VAL A 137 -9.29 8.57 -1.49
CA VAL A 137 -8.18 9.48 -1.78
C VAL A 137 -7.25 9.52 -0.59
N LEU A 138 -5.94 9.37 -0.85
CA LEU A 138 -4.90 9.47 0.17
C LEU A 138 -4.07 10.75 -0.01
N VAL A 139 -3.51 11.21 1.11
CA VAL A 139 -2.57 12.33 1.22
C VAL A 139 -1.49 11.99 2.25
N ASP A 140 -0.35 12.72 2.20
CA ASP A 140 0.71 12.57 3.20
C ASP A 140 0.39 13.24 4.54
N SER A 141 -0.43 14.29 4.54
CA SER A 141 -0.74 15.06 5.75
C SER A 141 -2.23 15.31 5.91
N ILE A 142 -2.75 15.07 7.12
CA ILE A 142 -4.14 15.39 7.46
C ILE A 142 -4.38 16.88 7.28
N GLY A 143 -5.45 17.25 6.58
CA GLY A 143 -5.82 18.65 6.31
C GLY A 143 -5.37 19.15 4.93
N GLU A 144 -4.62 18.33 4.17
CA GLU A 144 -4.38 18.62 2.75
C GLU A 144 -5.70 18.64 1.97
N THR A 145 -5.89 19.67 1.15
CA THR A 145 -7.08 19.87 0.31
C THR A 145 -6.74 20.23 -1.13
N ASP A 146 -5.46 20.30 -1.47
CA ASP A 146 -5.03 20.43 -2.86
C ASP A 146 -5.02 19.05 -3.52
N TYR A 147 -5.91 18.88 -4.50
CA TYR A 147 -6.02 17.61 -5.22
C TYR A 147 -4.75 17.23 -6.01
N HIS A 148 -3.82 18.16 -6.26
CA HIS A 148 -2.53 17.85 -6.89
C HIS A 148 -1.61 17.04 -5.98
N ASN A 149 -1.81 17.13 -4.66
CA ASN A 149 -1.09 16.36 -3.64
C ASN A 149 -1.86 15.11 -3.20
N CYS A 150 -2.85 14.69 -3.98
CA CYS A 150 -3.72 13.57 -3.65
C CYS A 150 -3.53 12.40 -4.61
N ILE A 151 -3.48 11.17 -4.08
CA ILE A 151 -3.48 9.96 -4.90
C ILE A 151 -4.83 9.25 -4.82
N PRO A 152 -5.51 8.98 -5.95
CA PRO A 152 -6.73 8.19 -5.97
C PRO A 152 -6.41 6.70 -5.87
N VAL A 153 -7.18 5.98 -5.08
CA VAL A 153 -7.07 4.54 -4.88
C VAL A 153 -8.32 3.84 -5.35
N GLN A 154 -8.16 2.87 -6.23
CA GLN A 154 -9.28 2.07 -6.75
C GLN A 154 -9.63 0.91 -5.79
N LEU A 155 -10.87 0.86 -5.34
CA LEU A 155 -11.41 -0.24 -4.54
C LEU A 155 -12.28 -1.16 -5.40
N THR A 156 -11.75 -2.33 -5.76
CA THR A 156 -12.43 -3.32 -6.63
C THR A 156 -13.03 -4.47 -5.85
N THR A 157 -13.81 -5.31 -6.54
CA THR A 157 -14.41 -6.53 -5.98
C THR A 157 -14.07 -7.76 -6.82
N SER A 158 -13.01 -7.69 -7.62
CA SER A 158 -12.63 -8.75 -8.58
C SER A 158 -12.18 -10.06 -7.93
N SER A 159 -11.83 -10.04 -6.65
CA SER A 159 -11.52 -11.22 -5.84
C SER A 159 -12.12 -11.10 -4.44
N LYS A 160 -12.13 -12.21 -3.67
CA LYS A 160 -12.64 -12.21 -2.29
C LYS A 160 -11.85 -11.25 -1.41
N ASN A 161 -10.52 -11.21 -1.55
CA ASN A 161 -9.65 -10.33 -0.78
C ASN A 161 -9.92 -8.85 -1.13
N LYS A 162 -9.93 -8.49 -2.41
CA LYS A 162 -10.22 -7.13 -2.87
C LYS A 162 -11.61 -6.65 -2.43
N LYS A 163 -12.60 -7.56 -2.40
CA LYS A 163 -13.93 -7.26 -1.85
C LYS A 163 -13.87 -6.92 -0.36
N ALA A 164 -13.14 -7.70 0.45
CA ALA A 164 -12.98 -7.45 1.88
C ALA A 164 -12.27 -6.10 2.15
N ILE A 165 -11.22 -5.78 1.37
CA ILE A 165 -10.53 -4.48 1.45
C ILE A 165 -11.49 -3.33 1.11
N ARG A 166 -12.26 -3.46 0.04
CA ARG A 166 -13.27 -2.46 -0.32
C ARG A 166 -14.32 -2.29 0.78
N GLU A 167 -14.82 -3.38 1.36
CA GLU A 167 -15.78 -3.35 2.46
C GLU A 167 -15.22 -2.62 3.69
N ALA A 168 -13.94 -2.83 4.01
CA ALA A 168 -13.28 -2.19 5.13
C ALA A 168 -12.96 -0.69 4.92
N LEU A 169 -12.64 -0.28 3.68
CA LEU A 169 -12.11 1.06 3.40
C LEU A 169 -13.13 2.04 2.80
N ASN A 170 -14.26 1.56 2.26
CA ASN A 170 -15.19 2.47 1.58
C ASN A 170 -15.85 3.45 2.55
N LEU A 171 -15.86 4.72 2.17
CA LEU A 171 -16.34 5.83 3.00
C LEU A 171 -17.87 5.92 3.08
N SER A 172 -18.60 5.19 2.23
CA SER A 172 -20.05 5.09 2.31
C SER A 172 -20.50 4.24 3.50
N ALA A 173 -19.77 3.15 3.80
CA ALA A 173 -20.06 2.28 4.94
C ALA A 173 -19.30 2.69 6.20
N HIS A 174 -18.11 3.29 6.04
CA HIS A 174 -17.16 3.61 7.10
C HIS A 174 -16.72 5.08 7.02
N PRO A 175 -17.61 6.04 7.31
CA PRO A 175 -17.27 7.46 7.31
C PRO A 175 -16.18 7.81 8.34
N GLU A 176 -16.03 7.03 9.38
CA GLU A 176 -14.99 7.14 10.42
C GLU A 176 -13.57 6.92 9.89
N ASN A 177 -13.41 6.32 8.72
CA ASN A 177 -12.10 6.12 8.09
C ASN A 177 -11.43 7.42 7.63
N ILE A 178 -12.15 8.54 7.55
CA ILE A 178 -11.54 9.85 7.28
C ILE A 178 -10.48 10.17 8.34
N GLY A 179 -9.26 10.49 7.89
CA GLY A 179 -8.07 10.75 8.70
C GLY A 179 -7.42 9.50 9.29
N THR A 180 -7.80 8.30 8.84
CA THR A 180 -7.11 7.05 9.17
C THR A 180 -5.92 6.88 8.26
N TYR A 181 -4.75 6.52 8.84
CA TYR A 181 -3.56 6.14 8.08
C TYR A 181 -3.69 4.70 7.59
N VAL A 182 -3.32 4.47 6.34
CA VAL A 182 -3.33 3.13 5.74
C VAL A 182 -2.05 2.90 4.95
N ILE A 183 -1.62 1.64 4.87
CA ILE A 183 -0.62 1.18 3.90
C ILE A 183 -1.33 0.20 2.97
N LEU A 184 -1.25 0.46 1.68
CA LEU A 184 -1.94 -0.30 0.64
C LEU A 184 -0.94 -0.84 -0.38
N HIS A 185 -1.11 -2.11 -0.76
CA HIS A 185 -0.34 -2.75 -1.83
C HIS A 185 -1.13 -2.80 -3.12
N GLY A 186 -0.47 -2.50 -4.25
CA GLY A 186 -1.10 -2.53 -5.56
C GLY A 186 -0.17 -2.09 -6.69
N GLU A 187 -0.72 -1.44 -7.70
CA GLU A 187 -0.04 -0.97 -8.90
C GLU A 187 -0.23 0.55 -9.05
N ILE A 188 0.86 1.30 -9.14
CA ILE A 188 0.81 2.73 -9.50
C ILE A 188 0.68 2.84 -11.01
N THR A 189 -0.40 3.44 -11.49
CA THR A 189 -0.67 3.62 -12.93
C THR A 189 -1.65 4.78 -13.14
N LYS A 190 -1.92 5.16 -14.38
CA LYS A 190 -2.87 6.24 -14.68
C LYS A 190 -4.29 5.88 -14.21
N TYR A 191 -4.86 6.74 -13.36
CA TYR A 191 -6.19 6.61 -12.81
C TYR A 191 -6.80 7.99 -12.51
N MET A 192 -8.02 8.24 -12.93
CA MET A 192 -8.78 9.49 -12.69
C MET A 192 -8.04 10.79 -13.09
N GLY A 193 -7.23 10.73 -14.15
CA GLY A 193 -6.53 11.90 -14.72
C GLY A 193 -5.15 12.19 -14.11
N THR A 194 -4.71 11.40 -13.14
CA THR A 194 -3.38 11.46 -12.51
C THR A 194 -2.77 10.06 -12.40
N PHE A 195 -1.66 9.91 -11.67
CA PHE A 195 -1.24 8.61 -11.17
C PHE A 195 -2.11 8.22 -9.97
N GLY A 196 -2.39 6.93 -9.82
CA GLY A 196 -3.21 6.39 -8.75
C GLY A 196 -2.89 4.94 -8.48
N LEU A 197 -3.31 4.44 -7.32
CA LEU A 197 -3.13 3.05 -6.94
C LEU A 197 -4.32 2.21 -7.41
N LYS A 198 -4.02 1.19 -8.19
CA LYS A 198 -5.02 0.22 -8.70
C LYS A 198 -4.69 -1.19 -8.25
N ASN A 199 -5.63 -2.08 -8.49
CA ASN A 199 -5.47 -3.51 -8.19
C ASN A 199 -5.14 -3.82 -6.72
N VAL A 200 -5.55 -2.97 -5.78
CA VAL A 200 -5.27 -3.12 -4.35
C VAL A 200 -5.68 -4.52 -3.87
N ASP A 201 -4.72 -5.26 -3.31
CA ASP A 201 -4.89 -6.64 -2.87
C ASP A 201 -4.40 -6.91 -1.43
N HIS A 202 -3.73 -5.93 -0.80
CA HIS A 202 -3.37 -5.93 0.61
C HIS A 202 -3.61 -4.55 1.22
N ALA A 203 -4.00 -4.51 2.51
CA ALA A 203 -4.24 -3.28 3.25
C ALA A 203 -3.93 -3.46 4.73
N ILE A 204 -3.19 -2.52 5.30
CA ILE A 204 -2.99 -2.33 6.73
C ILE A 204 -3.72 -1.05 7.11
N ILE A 205 -4.56 -1.12 8.14
CA ILE A 205 -5.37 0.01 8.62
C ILE A 205 -4.94 0.31 10.06
N TYR A 206 -4.40 1.50 10.28
CA TYR A 206 -4.00 1.96 11.61
C TYR A 206 -5.21 2.60 12.30
N THR A 207 -5.82 1.87 13.21
CA THR A 207 -6.95 2.41 14.00
C THR A 207 -6.48 3.54 14.89
N LYS A 208 -7.31 4.60 14.98
CA LYS A 208 -7.08 5.78 15.84
C LYS A 208 -7.15 5.42 17.31
#